data_ac16ca9907d82c4e380902b648613a54
#
_entry.id   ac16ca9907d82c4e380902b648613a54
#
_cell.length_a   1.000
_cell.length_b   1.000
_cell.length_c   1.000
_cell.angle_alpha   90.00
_cell.angle_beta   90.00
_cell.angle_gamma   90.00
#
_symmetry.space_group_name_H-M   'P 1'
#
loop_
_entity.id
_entity.type
_entity.pdbx_description
1 polymer ?
#
loop_
_entity_poly.entity_id
_entity_poly.type
_entity_poly.pdbx_seq_one_letter_code
_entity_poly.pdbx_strand_id
1 'polypeptide(L)'
;MTQRNLYIAFIFTIISMYSVSAQTNRTKTLINAALHGWEYEVRAGFSIGGTSPIPLPAEIRSINSYNPSLAISLEGNMTKWIEPTKKWGIVTGIRLESRKMKTDATVKNYNMEIIASDGGRLKGNWTGKVSTNVNNSYLTLPVLAAYKINDRWHMKAGVYASYILEREFSGNVYDGYLREENPTGDKVSIEGDKSAKYDFSEELRHFQWGVQAGADWLAFKHLKVYADLTWGLNDIFKKDFTTISFAMYPIYLNIGFAYAF
;
A
#
# COMPACT_ATOMS: atom_id res chain seq x y z
N MET A 1 14.08 -8.78 -11.96
CA MET A 1 14.88 -8.85 -10.71
C MET A 1 13.93 -9.33 -9.63
N THR A 2 14.20 -10.46 -8.96
CA THR A 2 13.25 -11.02 -7.97
C THR A 2 13.22 -10.14 -6.72
N GLN A 3 12.04 -10.00 -6.05
CA GLN A 3 11.85 -9.26 -4.79
C GLN A 3 12.97 -9.52 -3.77
N ARG A 4 13.41 -10.77 -3.68
CA ARG A 4 14.51 -11.20 -2.79
C ARG A 4 15.82 -10.44 -3.05
N ASN A 5 16.13 -10.12 -4.30
CA ASN A 5 17.36 -9.42 -4.66
C ASN A 5 17.30 -7.92 -4.31
N LEU A 6 16.09 -7.34 -4.32
CA LEU A 6 15.88 -5.94 -3.93
C LEU A 6 16.09 -5.75 -2.42
N TYR A 7 15.55 -6.65 -1.60
CA TYR A 7 15.74 -6.62 -0.14
C TYR A 7 17.22 -6.83 0.25
N ILE A 8 17.91 -7.76 -0.42
CA ILE A 8 19.34 -8.01 -0.21
C ILE A 8 20.16 -6.77 -0.60
N ALA A 9 19.86 -6.13 -1.74
CA ALA A 9 20.54 -4.92 -2.18
C ALA A 9 20.30 -3.76 -1.19
N PHE A 10 19.10 -3.61 -0.65
CA PHE A 10 18.78 -2.57 0.33
C PHE A 10 19.50 -2.79 1.67
N ILE A 11 19.57 -4.02 2.16
CA ILE A 11 20.33 -4.38 3.37
C ILE A 11 21.83 -4.13 3.15
N PHE A 12 22.38 -4.49 1.97
CA PHE A 12 23.79 -4.20 1.64
C PHE A 12 24.08 -2.70 1.54
N THR A 13 23.12 -1.90 1.03
CA THR A 13 23.26 -0.44 0.95
C THR A 13 23.28 0.19 2.35
N ILE A 14 22.45 -0.29 3.28
CA ILE A 14 22.48 0.17 4.67
C ILE A 14 23.81 -0.20 5.35
N ILE A 15 24.29 -1.44 5.15
CA ILE A 15 25.56 -1.89 5.73
C ILE A 15 26.76 -1.15 5.13
N SER A 16 26.75 -0.81 3.84
CA SER A 16 27.83 -0.06 3.19
C SER A 16 27.90 1.41 3.63
N MET A 17 26.79 2.00 4.11
CA MET A 17 26.79 3.34 4.70
C MET A 17 27.62 3.45 5.99
N TYR A 18 27.82 2.33 6.71
CA TYR A 18 28.70 2.31 7.87
C TYR A 18 30.20 2.17 7.54
N SER A 19 30.56 1.88 6.28
CA SER A 19 31.94 1.59 5.86
C SER A 19 32.66 2.77 5.19
N VAL A 20 32.01 3.92 5.00
CA VAL A 20 32.66 5.11 4.42
C VAL A 20 33.33 5.95 5.51
N SER A 21 34.42 5.43 6.05
CA SER A 21 35.28 6.10 7.03
C SER A 21 36.51 6.69 6.34
N ALA A 22 36.34 7.64 5.43
CA ALA A 22 37.49 8.44 4.95
C ALA A 22 37.06 9.70 4.20
N GLN A 23 36.35 10.61 4.84
CA GLN A 23 36.30 11.99 4.35
C GLN A 23 36.29 12.98 5.51
N THR A 24 37.29 13.83 5.50
CA THR A 24 37.61 15.03 6.28
C THR A 24 36.73 15.38 7.48
N ASN A 25 37.35 15.64 8.63
CA ASN A 25 36.76 16.01 9.92
C ASN A 25 35.66 17.10 9.81
N ARG A 26 35.68 17.97 8.81
CA ARG A 26 34.70 19.03 8.59
C ARG A 26 33.35 18.49 8.13
N THR A 27 33.33 17.52 7.23
CA THR A 27 32.09 16.87 6.76
C THR A 27 31.45 16.05 7.88
N LYS A 28 32.26 15.33 8.69
CA LYS A 28 31.79 14.61 9.88
C LYS A 28 31.14 15.55 10.90
N THR A 29 31.73 16.72 11.14
CA THR A 29 31.18 17.71 12.09
C THR A 29 29.85 18.27 11.60
N LEU A 30 29.71 18.57 10.30
CA LEU A 30 28.45 19.06 9.72
C LEU A 30 27.37 18.00 9.73
N ILE A 31 27.71 16.76 9.39
CA ILE A 31 26.78 15.62 9.45
C ILE A 31 26.36 15.36 10.89
N ASN A 32 27.29 15.32 11.85
CA ASN A 32 26.96 15.13 13.25
C ASN A 32 26.10 16.26 13.81
N ALA A 33 26.33 17.52 13.41
CA ALA A 33 25.49 18.64 13.80
C ALA A 33 24.07 18.55 13.21
N ALA A 34 23.94 18.09 11.95
CA ALA A 34 22.66 17.89 11.30
C ALA A 34 21.88 16.69 11.90
N LEU A 35 22.58 15.63 12.31
CA LEU A 35 21.99 14.42 12.91
C LEU A 35 21.79 14.56 14.42
N HIS A 36 22.36 15.59 15.06
CA HIS A 36 22.23 15.77 16.50
C HIS A 36 20.78 16.03 16.92
N GLY A 37 20.34 15.28 17.94
CA GLY A 37 19.00 15.40 18.51
C GLY A 37 17.89 14.75 17.66
N TRP A 38 18.22 13.86 16.71
CA TRP A 38 17.30 12.96 16.07
C TRP A 38 17.31 11.60 16.76
N GLU A 39 16.14 11.05 16.98
CA GLU A 39 15.95 9.65 17.40
C GLU A 39 15.73 8.79 16.15
N TYR A 40 16.43 7.68 16.06
CA TYR A 40 16.34 6.75 14.94
C TYR A 40 15.65 5.48 15.37
N GLU A 41 14.84 4.91 14.48
CA GLU A 41 14.21 3.61 14.72
C GLU A 41 14.11 2.81 13.42
N VAL A 42 14.19 1.51 13.55
CA VAL A 42 13.91 0.53 12.49
C VAL A 42 12.66 -0.23 12.88
N ARG A 43 11.75 -0.40 11.95
CA ARG A 43 10.45 -1.05 12.13
C ARG A 43 10.30 -2.23 11.18
N ALA A 44 9.75 -3.30 11.68
CA ALA A 44 9.35 -4.46 10.89
C ALA A 44 7.94 -4.89 11.30
N GLY A 45 7.10 -5.19 10.33
CA GLY A 45 5.72 -5.55 10.61
C GLY A 45 4.98 -6.09 9.41
N PHE A 46 3.66 -6.11 9.56
CA PHE A 46 2.73 -6.59 8.55
C PHE A 46 1.74 -5.51 8.17
N SER A 47 1.43 -5.46 6.88
CA SER A 47 0.38 -4.63 6.30
C SER A 47 -0.86 -5.50 6.09
N ILE A 48 -2.00 -5.07 6.63
CA ILE A 48 -3.30 -5.75 6.54
C ILE A 48 -4.32 -4.72 6.08
N GLY A 49 -5.08 -5.03 5.05
CA GLY A 49 -6.09 -4.11 4.54
C GLY A 49 -6.44 -4.39 3.10
N GLY A 50 -7.02 -3.42 2.44
CA GLY A 50 -7.44 -3.57 1.07
C GLY A 50 -7.61 -2.27 0.33
N THR A 51 -7.93 -2.40 -0.93
CA THR A 51 -8.31 -1.31 -1.81
C THR A 51 -9.80 -1.43 -2.09
N SER A 52 -10.55 -0.40 -1.76
CA SER A 52 -12.01 -0.42 -1.83
C SER A 52 -12.55 0.84 -2.49
N PRO A 53 -13.63 0.74 -3.26
CA PRO A 53 -14.40 1.91 -3.64
C PRO A 53 -15.14 2.50 -2.44
N ILE A 54 -15.14 3.83 -2.34
CA ILE A 54 -15.85 4.57 -1.29
C ILE A 54 -16.59 5.75 -1.95
N PRO A 55 -17.92 5.77 -1.91
CA PRO A 55 -18.83 4.73 -1.39
C PRO A 55 -18.85 3.46 -2.25
N LEU A 56 -19.39 2.37 -1.70
CA LEU A 56 -19.54 1.11 -2.46
C LEU A 56 -20.53 1.34 -3.61
N PRO A 57 -20.13 1.10 -4.87
CA PRO A 57 -20.98 1.35 -6.03
C PRO A 57 -22.13 0.32 -6.14
N ALA A 58 -23.21 0.74 -6.78
CA ALA A 58 -24.41 -0.10 -6.93
C ALA A 58 -24.17 -1.36 -7.76
N GLU A 59 -23.16 -1.37 -8.59
CA GLU A 59 -22.73 -2.50 -9.41
C GLU A 59 -22.21 -3.68 -8.57
N ILE A 60 -21.63 -3.42 -7.40
CA ILE A 60 -21.21 -4.46 -6.44
C ILE A 60 -22.41 -4.83 -5.57
N ARG A 61 -22.96 -6.03 -5.78
CA ARG A 61 -24.14 -6.53 -5.09
C ARG A 61 -23.84 -7.17 -3.76
N SER A 62 -22.73 -7.91 -3.68
CA SER A 62 -22.26 -8.52 -2.45
C SER A 62 -20.75 -8.77 -2.53
N ILE A 63 -20.09 -8.67 -1.38
CA ILE A 63 -18.73 -9.18 -1.19
C ILE A 63 -18.87 -10.56 -0.58
N ASN A 64 -18.50 -11.61 -1.33
CA ASN A 64 -18.69 -12.99 -0.96
C ASN A 64 -17.55 -13.49 -0.06
N SER A 65 -16.32 -13.05 -0.36
CA SER A 65 -15.16 -13.28 0.49
C SER A 65 -14.17 -12.13 0.43
N TYR A 66 -13.42 -11.96 1.51
CA TYR A 66 -12.35 -10.99 1.60
C TYR A 66 -11.20 -11.59 2.40
N ASN A 67 -10.02 -11.62 1.80
CA ASN A 67 -8.79 -12.10 2.43
C ASN A 67 -7.74 -10.98 2.36
N PRO A 68 -7.47 -10.29 3.48
CA PRO A 68 -6.45 -9.26 3.56
C PRO A 68 -5.07 -9.87 3.71
N SER A 69 -4.60 -10.65 2.77
CA SER A 69 -3.33 -11.37 2.81
C SER A 69 -2.23 -10.59 3.55
N LEU A 70 -1.62 -11.23 4.53
CA LEU A 70 -0.53 -10.62 5.29
C LEU A 70 0.62 -10.24 4.35
N ALA A 71 1.05 -9.01 4.42
CA ALA A 71 2.14 -8.49 3.61
C ALA A 71 3.17 -7.80 4.50
N ILE A 72 4.44 -8.02 4.22
CA ILE A 72 5.56 -7.54 5.04
C ILE A 72 5.81 -6.06 4.78
N SER A 73 6.13 -5.32 5.84
CA SER A 73 6.64 -3.96 5.79
C SER A 73 7.95 -3.83 6.57
N LEU A 74 8.87 -3.03 6.03
CA LEU A 74 10.13 -2.63 6.67
C LEU A 74 10.28 -1.12 6.55
N GLU A 75 10.56 -0.44 7.64
CA GLU A 75 10.61 1.01 7.69
C GLU A 75 11.78 1.49 8.55
N GLY A 76 12.49 2.52 8.07
CA GLY A 76 13.47 3.27 8.84
C GLY A 76 12.95 4.67 9.09
N ASN A 77 12.85 5.08 10.35
CA ASN A 77 12.34 6.39 10.74
C ASN A 77 13.37 7.20 11.50
N MET A 78 13.20 8.52 11.39
CA MET A 78 13.88 9.50 12.22
C MET A 78 12.85 10.46 12.83
N THR A 79 13.02 10.76 14.10
CA THR A 79 12.14 11.65 14.86
C THR A 79 12.93 12.82 15.42
N LYS A 80 12.47 14.05 15.18
CA LYS A 80 13.00 15.25 15.79
C LYS A 80 11.98 15.81 16.78
N TRP A 81 12.34 15.81 18.06
CA TRP A 81 11.51 16.41 19.11
C TRP A 81 11.76 17.91 19.20
N ILE A 82 10.67 18.68 19.38
CA ILE A 82 10.71 20.14 19.43
C ILE A 82 10.92 20.59 20.90
N GLU A 83 11.98 21.33 21.10
CA GLU A 83 12.28 21.96 22.41
C GLU A 83 11.30 23.12 22.73
N PRO A 84 11.06 23.48 24.00
CA PRO A 84 11.71 22.92 25.21
C PRO A 84 10.97 21.73 25.82
N THR A 85 9.69 21.48 25.45
CA THR A 85 8.85 20.49 26.13
C THR A 85 9.10 19.07 25.69
N LYS A 86 9.68 18.86 24.50
CA LYS A 86 9.85 17.55 23.85
C LYS A 86 8.58 16.70 23.75
N LYS A 87 7.40 17.34 23.87
CA LYS A 87 6.11 16.63 23.70
C LYS A 87 5.70 16.49 22.25
N TRP A 88 6.04 17.46 21.43
CA TRP A 88 5.79 17.45 19.99
C TRP A 88 7.04 17.12 19.20
N GLY A 89 6.88 16.39 18.11
CA GLY A 89 7.96 16.04 17.21
C GLY A 89 7.49 15.91 15.77
N ILE A 90 8.46 15.78 14.89
CA ILE A 90 8.26 15.48 13.47
C ILE A 90 8.91 14.13 13.21
N VAL A 91 8.18 13.20 12.61
CA VAL A 91 8.65 11.90 12.17
C VAL A 91 8.67 11.87 10.65
N THR A 92 9.76 11.40 10.09
CA THR A 92 9.85 11.07 8.67
C THR A 92 10.71 9.83 8.50
N GLY A 93 10.64 9.19 7.33
CA GLY A 93 11.37 7.96 7.09
C GLY A 93 11.13 7.41 5.70
N ILE A 94 11.57 6.17 5.52
CA ILE A 94 11.36 5.42 4.30
C ILE A 94 10.81 4.05 4.67
N ARG A 95 9.68 3.68 4.06
CA ARG A 95 9.02 2.38 4.25
C ARG A 95 8.94 1.63 2.93
N LEU A 96 9.43 0.39 2.93
CA LEU A 96 9.17 -0.61 1.90
C LEU A 96 8.03 -1.49 2.40
N GLU A 97 6.93 -1.52 1.69
CA GLU A 97 5.76 -2.30 2.07
C GLU A 97 5.14 -3.00 0.88
N SER A 98 4.62 -4.20 1.13
CA SER A 98 3.71 -4.87 0.21
C SER A 98 2.28 -4.66 0.69
N ARG A 99 1.35 -4.53 -0.25
CA ARG A 99 -0.09 -4.39 -0.01
C ARG A 99 -0.81 -5.45 -0.81
N LYS A 100 -1.46 -6.39 -0.11
CA LYS A 100 -2.07 -7.57 -0.73
C LYS A 100 -3.51 -7.71 -0.31
N MET A 101 -4.34 -8.12 -1.25
CA MET A 101 -5.75 -8.38 -1.01
C MET A 101 -6.26 -9.38 -2.04
N LYS A 102 -7.13 -10.30 -1.61
CA LYS A 102 -7.94 -11.12 -2.50
C LYS A 102 -9.40 -10.97 -2.12
N THR A 103 -10.26 -10.73 -3.10
CA THR A 103 -11.69 -10.49 -2.88
C THR A 103 -12.50 -11.22 -3.92
N ASP A 104 -13.59 -11.89 -3.50
CA ASP A 104 -14.60 -12.41 -4.39
C ASP A 104 -15.91 -11.64 -4.17
N ALA A 105 -16.51 -11.16 -5.26
CA ALA A 105 -17.72 -10.37 -5.23
C ALA A 105 -18.72 -10.83 -6.29
N THR A 106 -19.99 -10.57 -6.03
CA THR A 106 -21.06 -10.68 -7.04
C THR A 106 -21.38 -9.29 -7.54
N VAL A 107 -21.32 -9.11 -8.85
CA VAL A 107 -21.53 -7.81 -9.49
C VAL A 107 -22.64 -7.89 -10.53
N LYS A 108 -23.25 -6.74 -10.83
CA LYS A 108 -24.26 -6.61 -11.88
C LYS A 108 -24.00 -5.35 -12.68
N ASN A 109 -23.97 -5.49 -14.00
CA ASN A 109 -23.74 -4.39 -14.93
C ASN A 109 -22.41 -3.65 -14.67
N TYR A 110 -21.39 -4.41 -14.30
CA TYR A 110 -20.06 -3.91 -13.96
C TYR A 110 -19.24 -3.74 -15.24
N ASN A 111 -18.84 -2.51 -15.54
CA ASN A 111 -18.04 -2.23 -16.73
C ASN A 111 -16.63 -2.80 -16.55
N MET A 112 -16.20 -3.64 -17.49
CA MET A 112 -14.88 -4.27 -17.47
C MET A 112 -14.42 -4.72 -18.85
N GLU A 113 -13.16 -5.10 -18.92
CA GLU A 113 -12.52 -5.70 -20.08
C GLU A 113 -11.96 -7.07 -19.64
N ILE A 114 -12.35 -8.12 -20.36
CA ILE A 114 -11.92 -9.50 -20.10
C ILE A 114 -11.03 -9.97 -21.26
N ILE A 115 -10.15 -10.90 -20.94
CA ILE A 115 -9.29 -11.58 -21.92
C ILE A 115 -9.93 -12.93 -22.23
N ALA A 116 -10.39 -13.09 -23.46
CA ALA A 116 -10.98 -14.35 -23.93
C ALA A 116 -9.89 -15.43 -24.09
N SER A 117 -10.31 -16.69 -24.22
CA SER A 117 -9.41 -17.83 -24.34
C SER A 117 -8.52 -17.82 -25.58
N ASP A 118 -8.91 -17.11 -26.62
CA ASP A 118 -8.15 -16.88 -27.85
C ASP A 118 -7.17 -15.69 -27.75
N GLY A 119 -7.12 -15.01 -26.59
CA GLY A 119 -6.30 -13.81 -26.34
C GLY A 119 -6.97 -12.51 -26.78
N GLY A 120 -8.17 -12.56 -27.35
CA GLY A 120 -8.97 -11.37 -27.69
C GLY A 120 -9.42 -10.63 -26.44
N ARG A 121 -9.57 -9.31 -26.55
CA ARG A 121 -10.10 -8.47 -25.47
C ARG A 121 -11.54 -8.11 -25.76
N LEU A 122 -12.43 -8.42 -24.80
CA LEU A 122 -13.85 -8.10 -24.86
C LEU A 122 -14.19 -7.08 -23.79
N LYS A 123 -14.63 -5.90 -24.22
CA LYS A 123 -15.08 -4.82 -23.33
C LYS A 123 -16.60 -4.80 -23.25
N GLY A 124 -17.14 -4.66 -22.04
CA GLY A 124 -18.56 -4.63 -21.86
C GLY A 124 -19.00 -4.63 -20.40
N ASN A 125 -20.26 -4.97 -20.18
CA ASN A 125 -20.91 -4.96 -18.88
C ASN A 125 -21.05 -6.39 -18.36
N TRP A 126 -20.29 -6.72 -17.31
CA TRP A 126 -20.30 -8.02 -16.66
C TRP A 126 -21.40 -8.12 -15.60
N THR A 127 -22.07 -9.25 -15.58
CA THR A 127 -23.00 -9.65 -14.52
C THR A 127 -22.68 -11.08 -14.11
N GLY A 128 -22.24 -11.27 -12.87
CA GLY A 128 -21.78 -12.55 -12.36
C GLY A 128 -20.80 -12.41 -11.20
N LYS A 129 -19.93 -13.39 -11.03
CA LYS A 129 -18.90 -13.37 -9.97
C LYS A 129 -17.58 -12.84 -10.50
N VAL A 130 -16.86 -12.13 -9.64
CA VAL A 130 -15.53 -11.54 -9.91
C VAL A 130 -14.61 -11.89 -8.76
N SER A 131 -13.47 -12.50 -9.06
CA SER A 131 -12.35 -12.68 -8.14
C SER A 131 -11.27 -11.66 -8.49
N THR A 132 -10.86 -10.85 -7.51
CA THR A 132 -9.82 -9.82 -7.68
C THR A 132 -8.63 -10.14 -6.81
N ASN A 133 -7.44 -10.08 -7.37
CA ASN A 133 -6.17 -10.21 -6.68
C ASN A 133 -5.38 -8.91 -6.83
N VAL A 134 -4.98 -8.33 -5.69
CA VAL A 134 -4.11 -7.16 -5.62
C VAL A 134 -2.84 -7.54 -4.90
N ASN A 135 -1.68 -7.24 -5.51
CA ASN A 135 -0.37 -7.51 -4.92
C ASN A 135 0.63 -6.44 -5.38
N ASN A 136 0.68 -5.36 -4.64
CA ASN A 136 1.49 -4.19 -4.97
C ASN A 136 2.62 -4.01 -3.97
N SER A 137 3.79 -3.56 -4.45
CA SER A 137 4.93 -3.16 -3.62
C SER A 137 5.16 -1.67 -3.74
N TYR A 138 5.38 -1.00 -2.61
CA TYR A 138 5.54 0.46 -2.54
C TYR A 138 6.79 0.88 -1.80
N LEU A 139 7.38 1.98 -2.27
CA LEU A 139 8.27 2.82 -1.51
C LEU A 139 7.47 3.99 -0.97
N THR A 140 7.35 4.10 0.35
CA THR A 140 6.51 5.10 1.03
C THR A 140 7.37 6.03 1.89
N LEU A 141 7.08 7.33 1.82
CA LEU A 141 7.71 8.38 2.60
C LEU A 141 6.63 9.03 3.49
N PRO A 142 6.59 8.74 4.79
CA PRO A 142 5.71 9.40 5.75
C PRO A 142 6.30 10.73 6.21
N VAL A 143 5.43 11.71 6.50
CA VAL A 143 5.75 12.96 7.19
C VAL A 143 4.65 13.19 8.23
N LEU A 144 4.97 12.96 9.50
CA LEU A 144 3.99 12.90 10.58
C LEU A 144 4.38 13.85 11.70
N ALA A 145 3.37 14.49 12.29
CA ALA A 145 3.50 15.08 13.62
C ALA A 145 3.40 13.97 14.65
N ALA A 146 4.28 13.98 15.63
CA ALA A 146 4.26 13.06 16.77
C ALA A 146 3.94 13.81 18.06
N TYR A 147 3.21 13.16 18.95
CA TYR A 147 2.87 13.68 20.27
C TYR A 147 3.12 12.63 21.34
N LYS A 148 3.93 12.98 22.36
CA LYS A 148 4.14 12.16 23.57
C LYS A 148 2.98 12.36 24.54
N ILE A 149 2.12 11.35 24.65
CA ILE A 149 1.06 11.34 25.71
C ILE A 149 1.73 11.16 27.08
N ASN A 150 2.64 10.20 27.14
CA ASN A 150 3.48 9.90 28.30
C ASN A 150 4.77 9.21 27.82
N ASP A 151 5.61 8.75 28.74
CA ASP A 151 6.90 8.12 28.44
C ASP A 151 6.78 6.80 27.64
N ARG A 152 5.60 6.18 27.62
CA ARG A 152 5.37 4.91 26.93
C ARG A 152 4.53 5.04 25.68
N TRP A 153 3.65 6.05 25.56
CA TRP A 153 2.70 6.18 24.47
C TRP A 153 2.97 7.42 23.64
N HIS A 154 3.19 7.20 22.36
CA HIS A 154 3.31 8.26 21.36
C HIS A 154 2.20 8.10 20.32
N MET A 155 1.54 9.17 19.97
CA MET A 155 0.62 9.23 18.82
C MET A 155 1.29 9.94 17.66
N LYS A 156 0.89 9.57 16.46
CA LYS A 156 1.41 10.15 15.22
C LYS A 156 0.26 10.38 14.26
N ALA A 157 0.29 11.49 13.55
CA ALA A 157 -0.65 11.75 12.46
C ALA A 157 0.00 12.68 11.42
N GLY A 158 -0.36 12.49 10.16
CA GLY A 158 0.14 13.33 9.07
C GLY A 158 -0.17 12.76 7.71
N VAL A 159 0.72 12.99 6.78
CA VAL A 159 0.57 12.59 5.37
C VAL A 159 1.66 11.61 4.96
N TYR A 160 1.39 10.87 3.89
CA TYR A 160 2.39 10.04 3.25
C TYR A 160 2.32 10.18 1.73
N ALA A 161 3.44 9.91 1.08
CA ALA A 161 3.56 9.75 -0.36
C ALA A 161 4.16 8.38 -0.66
N SER A 162 3.60 7.67 -1.64
CA SER A 162 4.05 6.33 -2.03
C SER A 162 4.28 6.25 -3.53
N TYR A 163 5.36 5.60 -3.91
CA TYR A 163 5.66 5.24 -5.29
C TYR A 163 5.57 3.73 -5.44
N ILE A 164 4.83 3.28 -6.45
CA ILE A 164 4.64 1.85 -6.72
C ILE A 164 5.87 1.28 -7.43
N LEU A 165 6.41 0.20 -6.89
CA LEU A 165 7.57 -0.50 -7.42
C LEU A 165 7.15 -1.72 -8.27
N GLU A 166 6.16 -2.46 -7.76
CA GLU A 166 5.57 -3.60 -8.45
C GLU A 166 4.05 -3.47 -8.41
N ARG A 167 3.39 -3.84 -9.51
CA ARG A 167 1.96 -3.65 -9.73
C ARG A 167 1.30 -4.95 -10.11
N GLU A 168 0.25 -5.30 -9.42
CA GLU A 168 -0.64 -6.40 -9.81
C GLU A 168 -2.07 -6.07 -9.38
N PHE A 169 -2.93 -5.92 -10.36
CA PHE A 169 -4.37 -5.83 -10.20
C PHE A 169 -5.02 -6.70 -11.26
N SER A 170 -5.24 -7.95 -10.92
CA SER A 170 -5.70 -8.97 -11.85
C SER A 170 -6.79 -9.83 -11.23
N GLY A 171 -7.42 -10.67 -12.03
CA GLY A 171 -8.40 -11.61 -11.53
C GLY A 171 -9.10 -12.39 -12.60
N ASN A 172 -10.22 -12.98 -12.19
CA ASN A 172 -11.05 -13.80 -13.04
C ASN A 172 -12.52 -13.44 -12.87
N VAL A 173 -13.29 -13.60 -13.93
CA VAL A 173 -14.74 -13.57 -13.94
C VAL A 173 -15.28 -14.97 -14.22
N TYR A 174 -16.37 -15.36 -13.57
CA TYR A 174 -16.97 -16.67 -13.66
C TYR A 174 -18.45 -16.65 -13.24
N ASP A 175 -19.18 -17.69 -13.55
CA ASP A 175 -20.60 -17.83 -13.22
C ASP A 175 -21.42 -16.58 -13.63
N GLY A 176 -21.36 -16.21 -14.91
CA GLY A 176 -22.04 -15.03 -15.37
C GLY A 176 -22.00 -14.83 -16.87
N TYR A 177 -22.25 -13.60 -17.28
CA TYR A 177 -22.22 -13.19 -18.68
C TYR A 177 -21.71 -11.76 -18.86
N LEU A 178 -21.03 -11.52 -19.97
CA LEU A 178 -20.67 -10.21 -20.46
C LEU A 178 -21.69 -9.77 -21.53
N ARG A 179 -22.14 -8.52 -21.49
CA ARG A 179 -22.79 -7.86 -22.62
C ARG A 179 -21.81 -6.94 -23.28
N GLU A 180 -21.57 -7.14 -24.58
CA GLU A 180 -20.58 -6.39 -25.32
C GLU A 180 -21.02 -4.94 -25.48
N GLU A 181 -20.04 -4.03 -25.36
CA GLU A 181 -20.13 -2.58 -25.52
C GLU A 181 -21.12 -1.89 -24.55
N ASN A 182 -22.35 -2.37 -24.44
CA ASN A 182 -23.40 -1.73 -23.66
C ASN A 182 -24.32 -2.77 -22.96
N PRO A 183 -25.17 -2.32 -21.98
CA PRO A 183 -26.00 -3.25 -21.20
C PRO A 183 -27.03 -4.08 -21.97
N THR A 184 -27.28 -3.73 -23.23
CA THR A 184 -28.22 -4.44 -24.12
C THR A 184 -27.54 -5.15 -25.28
N GLY A 185 -26.21 -5.11 -25.36
CA GLY A 185 -25.40 -5.75 -26.41
C GLY A 185 -25.45 -7.28 -26.38
N ASP A 186 -24.71 -7.90 -27.31
CA ASP A 186 -24.65 -9.34 -27.43
C ASP A 186 -24.15 -10.01 -26.15
N LYS A 187 -24.75 -11.16 -25.81
CA LYS A 187 -24.47 -11.84 -24.57
C LYS A 187 -23.47 -12.96 -24.75
N VAL A 188 -22.30 -12.84 -24.10
CA VAL A 188 -21.30 -13.89 -24.01
C VAL A 188 -21.35 -14.52 -22.63
N SER A 189 -21.83 -15.77 -22.54
CA SER A 189 -21.97 -16.48 -21.26
C SER A 189 -20.68 -17.22 -20.89
N ILE A 190 -20.30 -17.12 -19.61
CA ILE A 190 -19.16 -17.82 -18.99
C ILE A 190 -19.73 -18.58 -17.77
N GLU A 191 -20.05 -19.86 -17.98
CA GLU A 191 -20.74 -20.71 -17.00
C GLU A 191 -19.99 -22.02 -16.76
N GLY A 192 -20.25 -22.66 -15.62
CA GLY A 192 -19.61 -23.89 -15.20
C GLY A 192 -18.14 -23.71 -14.87
N ASP A 193 -17.27 -24.60 -15.35
CA ASP A 193 -15.82 -24.55 -15.09
C ASP A 193 -15.06 -23.50 -15.93
N LYS A 194 -15.77 -22.69 -16.72
CA LYS A 194 -15.15 -21.64 -17.54
C LYS A 194 -14.93 -20.37 -16.72
N SER A 195 -13.80 -19.73 -16.98
CA SER A 195 -13.51 -18.42 -16.44
C SER A 195 -12.75 -17.59 -17.48
N ALA A 196 -12.91 -16.28 -17.43
CA ALA A 196 -12.08 -15.36 -18.23
C ALA A 196 -11.24 -14.49 -17.30
N LYS A 197 -10.02 -14.18 -17.74
CA LYS A 197 -9.08 -13.37 -16.98
C LYS A 197 -9.27 -11.89 -17.29
N TYR A 198 -8.90 -11.06 -16.33
CA TYR A 198 -8.68 -9.64 -16.58
C TYR A 198 -7.38 -9.19 -15.89
N ASP A 199 -6.76 -8.14 -16.43
CA ASP A 199 -5.52 -7.59 -15.88
C ASP A 199 -5.49 -6.09 -16.14
N PHE A 200 -5.50 -5.32 -15.05
CA PHE A 200 -5.42 -3.86 -15.03
C PHE A 200 -4.15 -3.36 -14.33
N SER A 201 -3.13 -4.20 -14.21
CA SER A 201 -1.89 -3.88 -13.52
C SER A 201 -1.19 -2.65 -14.12
N GLU A 202 -1.19 -2.54 -15.47
CA GLU A 202 -0.58 -1.40 -16.16
C GLU A 202 -1.38 -0.10 -16.00
N GLU A 203 -2.64 -0.19 -15.59
CA GLU A 203 -3.52 0.96 -15.38
C GLU A 203 -3.40 1.56 -13.97
N LEU A 204 -2.62 0.93 -13.10
CA LEU A 204 -2.36 1.47 -11.78
C LEU A 204 -1.46 2.71 -11.84
N ARG A 205 -1.81 3.69 -11.04
CA ARG A 205 -1.09 4.95 -10.87
C ARG A 205 0.23 4.73 -10.16
N HIS A 206 1.31 5.33 -10.65
CA HIS A 206 2.64 5.20 -10.04
C HIS A 206 2.76 5.91 -8.70
N PHE A 207 2.04 7.03 -8.53
CA PHE A 207 2.12 7.85 -7.34
C PHE A 207 0.80 7.84 -6.57
N GLN A 208 0.90 7.56 -5.29
CA GLN A 208 -0.21 7.61 -4.35
C GLN A 208 0.14 8.49 -3.16
N TRP A 209 -0.84 9.14 -2.58
CA TRP A 209 -0.69 9.93 -1.37
C TRP A 209 -1.94 9.81 -0.51
N GLY A 210 -1.78 10.11 0.76
CA GLY A 210 -2.87 10.01 1.70
C GLY A 210 -2.50 10.48 3.08
N VAL A 211 -3.35 10.12 4.03
CA VAL A 211 -3.17 10.41 5.45
C VAL A 211 -2.76 9.14 6.20
N GLN A 212 -1.99 9.33 7.26
CA GLN A 212 -1.58 8.28 8.18
C GLN A 212 -1.81 8.73 9.60
N ALA A 213 -2.37 7.85 10.43
CA ALA A 213 -2.48 8.05 11.87
C ALA A 213 -2.07 6.76 12.57
N GLY A 214 -1.39 6.87 13.71
CA GLY A 214 -0.94 5.69 14.42
C GLY A 214 -0.47 5.98 15.85
N ALA A 215 -0.10 4.91 16.52
CA ALA A 215 0.42 4.95 17.88
C ALA A 215 1.60 3.98 18.04
N ASP A 216 2.54 4.38 18.89
CA ASP A 216 3.66 3.57 19.35
C ASP A 216 3.54 3.36 20.86
N TRP A 217 3.74 2.14 21.28
CA TRP A 217 3.84 1.78 22.69
C TRP A 217 5.25 1.27 22.99
N LEU A 218 5.97 1.95 23.88
CA LEU A 218 7.28 1.54 24.37
C LEU A 218 7.11 0.38 25.37
N ALA A 219 7.27 -0.84 24.87
CA ALA A 219 7.15 -2.05 25.68
C ALA A 219 8.37 -2.24 26.58
N PHE A 220 9.58 -2.02 26.05
CA PHE A 220 10.87 -2.10 26.76
C PHE A 220 11.76 -0.94 26.35
N LYS A 221 12.93 -0.79 26.96
CA LYS A 221 13.85 0.34 26.77
C LYS A 221 14.07 0.76 25.31
N HIS A 222 14.16 -0.21 24.40
CA HIS A 222 14.42 0.02 22.98
C HIS A 222 13.34 -0.57 22.06
N LEU A 223 12.44 -1.39 22.60
CA LEU A 223 11.43 -2.10 21.82
C LEU A 223 10.07 -1.40 21.94
N LYS A 224 9.53 -1.01 20.80
CA LYS A 224 8.18 -0.48 20.67
C LYS A 224 7.30 -1.45 19.88
N VAL A 225 6.02 -1.45 20.19
CA VAL A 225 4.96 -2.01 19.35
C VAL A 225 4.26 -0.84 18.67
N TYR A 226 3.96 -0.95 17.40
CA TYR A 226 3.29 0.11 16.67
C TYR A 226 2.08 -0.39 15.91
N ALA A 227 1.14 0.52 15.69
CA ALA A 227 0.00 0.34 14.80
C ALA A 227 -0.25 1.66 14.05
N ASP A 228 -0.17 1.62 12.71
CA ASP A 228 -0.32 2.77 11.83
C ASP A 228 -1.39 2.49 10.77
N LEU A 229 -2.47 3.27 10.77
CA LEU A 229 -3.51 3.24 9.75
C LEU A 229 -3.16 4.23 8.64
N THR A 230 -3.14 3.77 7.41
CA THR A 230 -2.96 4.58 6.19
C THR A 230 -4.23 4.59 5.37
N TRP A 231 -4.63 5.76 4.88
CA TRP A 231 -5.77 5.95 3.98
C TRP A 231 -5.32 6.77 2.78
N GLY A 232 -5.31 6.14 1.59
CA GLY A 232 -5.03 6.83 0.33
C GLY A 232 -6.19 7.74 -0.08
N LEU A 233 -5.86 8.95 -0.52
CA LEU A 233 -6.85 9.97 -0.88
C LEU A 233 -6.98 10.17 -2.39
N ASN A 234 -6.14 9.52 -3.19
CA ASN A 234 -6.29 9.48 -4.64
C ASN A 234 -6.64 8.08 -5.12
N ASP A 235 -7.35 8.04 -6.25
CA ASP A 235 -7.68 6.79 -6.95
C ASP A 235 -6.41 6.01 -7.29
N ILE A 236 -6.48 4.67 -7.19
CA ILE A 236 -5.38 3.79 -7.57
C ILE A 236 -5.15 3.72 -9.09
N PHE A 237 -6.19 4.00 -9.89
CA PHE A 237 -6.10 3.95 -11.34
C PHE A 237 -5.68 5.28 -11.95
N LYS A 238 -5.11 5.24 -13.16
CA LYS A 238 -4.81 6.40 -13.98
C LYS A 238 -6.09 7.13 -14.36
N LYS A 239 -6.00 8.44 -14.63
CA LYS A 239 -7.16 9.28 -14.97
C LYS A 239 -7.80 8.93 -16.32
N ASP A 240 -7.02 8.40 -17.24
CA ASP A 240 -7.42 7.98 -18.57
C ASP A 240 -8.00 6.56 -18.60
N PHE A 241 -7.87 5.81 -17.53
CA PHE A 241 -8.50 4.50 -17.39
C PHE A 241 -9.98 4.65 -17.04
N THR A 242 -10.85 4.30 -17.96
CA THR A 242 -12.31 4.46 -17.86
C THR A 242 -13.09 3.14 -17.77
N THR A 243 -12.37 2.00 -17.80
CA THR A 243 -13.02 0.67 -17.74
C THR A 243 -13.70 0.43 -16.40
N ILE A 244 -13.06 0.81 -15.29
CA ILE A 244 -13.72 0.84 -13.97
C ILE A 244 -14.26 2.26 -13.76
N SER A 245 -15.57 2.36 -13.53
CA SER A 245 -16.29 3.65 -13.50
C SER A 245 -16.27 4.37 -12.14
N PHE A 246 -15.62 3.79 -11.13
CA PHE A 246 -15.54 4.35 -9.77
C PHE A 246 -14.10 4.34 -9.26
N ALA A 247 -13.81 5.30 -8.39
CA ALA A 247 -12.50 5.42 -7.76
C ALA A 247 -12.33 4.38 -6.64
N MET A 248 -11.12 3.85 -6.50
CA MET A 248 -10.74 2.91 -5.45
C MET A 248 -9.61 3.48 -4.59
N TYR A 249 -9.74 3.32 -3.28
CA TYR A 249 -8.83 3.89 -2.29
C TYR A 249 -8.17 2.81 -1.44
N PRO A 250 -6.83 2.84 -1.27
CA PRO A 250 -6.14 1.89 -0.40
C PRO A 250 -6.30 2.29 1.07
N ILE A 251 -6.71 1.34 1.90
CA ILE A 251 -6.80 1.48 3.36
C ILE A 251 -6.09 0.30 3.98
N TYR A 252 -5.00 0.56 4.69
CA TYR A 252 -4.16 -0.47 5.27
C TYR A 252 -3.74 -0.12 6.69
N LEU A 253 -3.75 -1.13 7.55
CA LEU A 253 -3.21 -1.10 8.90
C LEU A 253 -1.85 -1.79 8.91
N ASN A 254 -0.80 -1.09 9.32
CA ASN A 254 0.54 -1.62 9.54
C ASN A 254 0.74 -1.86 11.04
N ILE A 255 1.02 -3.10 11.42
CA ILE A 255 1.26 -3.50 12.81
C ILE A 255 2.61 -4.21 12.90
N GLY A 256 3.39 -3.90 13.92
CA GLY A 256 4.68 -4.56 14.08
C GLY A 256 5.47 -4.07 15.28
N PHE A 257 6.76 -4.31 15.19
CA PHE A 257 7.74 -3.94 16.21
C PHE A 257 8.73 -2.93 15.65
N ALA A 258 9.19 -2.03 16.53
CA ALA A 258 10.23 -1.07 16.22
C ALA A 258 11.36 -1.18 17.25
N TYR A 259 12.58 -1.03 16.79
CA TYR A 259 13.75 -0.89 17.64
C TYR A 259 14.24 0.57 17.56
N ALA A 260 14.26 1.25 18.70
CA ALA A 260 14.75 2.61 18.84
C ALA A 260 16.20 2.59 19.37
N PHE A 261 17.08 3.35 18.71
CA PHE A 261 18.50 3.46 19.04
C PHE A 261 18.78 4.50 20.11
#